data_94aecaefdce851cbf812525d7c6b6d24
#
_entry.id   94aecaefdce851cbf812525d7c6b6d24
#
_cell.length_a   1.000
_cell.length_b   1.000
_cell.length_c   1.000
_cell.angle_alpha   90.00
_cell.angle_beta   90.00
_cell.angle_gamma   90.00
#
_symmetry.space_group_name_H-M   'P 1'
#
loop_
_entity.id
_entity.type
_entity.pdbx_description
1 polymer ?
#
loop_
_entity_poly.entity_id
_entity_poly.type
_entity_poly.pdbx_seq_one_letter_code
_entity_poly.pdbx_strand_id
1 'polypeptide(L)'
;MARTRTPVVTGWFTDDTVPAADFRLLGTRCTACASVFFPRADDGCRNPVCPGGGELAEFPLSPRGRVWSYTDGRYRPPAPYVSDPEAPWEPYTLVAVELAAEAMVVLGQAAPGVTTADLAVGTEVEVVPGVLDEDDEHIWTTWNWRPVVREERS
;
A
#
# COMPACT_ATOMS: atom_id res chain seq x y z
N MET A 1 14.90 11.16 -23.06
CA MET A 1 13.71 10.29 -23.22
C MET A 1 12.94 10.19 -21.92
N ALA A 2 11.63 10.21 -22.01
CA ALA A 2 10.80 10.07 -20.82
C ALA A 2 10.91 8.65 -20.25
N ARG A 3 11.07 8.54 -18.93
CA ARG A 3 11.08 7.25 -18.24
C ARG A 3 9.68 6.68 -18.19
N THR A 4 9.57 5.36 -18.27
CA THR A 4 8.28 4.66 -18.16
C THR A 4 7.91 4.48 -16.70
N ARG A 5 6.71 4.90 -16.31
CA ARG A 5 6.18 4.64 -14.98
C ARG A 5 5.60 3.22 -14.95
N THR A 6 6.18 2.38 -14.14
CA THR A 6 5.85 0.95 -14.08
C THR A 6 5.48 0.57 -12.65
N PRO A 7 4.28 0.02 -12.41
CA PRO A 7 3.93 -0.44 -11.07
C PRO A 7 4.82 -1.62 -10.66
N VAL A 8 5.24 -1.63 -9.39
CA VAL A 8 6.04 -2.75 -8.84
C VAL A 8 5.26 -4.05 -8.87
N VAL A 9 3.92 -3.98 -8.73
CA VAL A 9 3.01 -5.11 -8.90
C VAL A 9 1.78 -4.63 -9.66
N THR A 10 1.57 -5.20 -10.83
CA THR A 10 0.43 -4.83 -11.68
C THR A 10 -0.90 -5.24 -11.03
N GLY A 11 -1.86 -4.33 -11.02
CA GLY A 11 -3.23 -4.62 -10.57
C GLY A 11 -3.48 -4.48 -9.08
N TRP A 12 -2.48 -4.10 -8.29
CA TRP A 12 -2.64 -3.96 -6.84
C TRP A 12 -3.08 -2.55 -6.41
N PHE A 13 -2.97 -1.59 -7.29
CA PHE A 13 -3.39 -0.21 -7.01
C PHE A 13 -3.78 0.49 -8.30
N THR A 14 -4.52 1.61 -8.15
CA THR A 14 -4.96 2.40 -9.29
C THR A 14 -3.78 3.01 -10.01
N ASP A 15 -3.95 3.26 -11.32
CA ASP A 15 -2.96 3.93 -12.14
C ASP A 15 -2.65 5.30 -11.54
N ASP A 16 -1.38 5.71 -11.57
CA ASP A 16 -0.94 6.99 -11.05
C ASP A 16 -1.34 8.19 -11.93
N THR A 17 -2.04 7.94 -13.05
CA THR A 17 -2.66 9.00 -13.84
C THR A 17 -3.94 9.54 -13.20
N VAL A 18 -4.53 8.81 -12.23
CA VAL A 18 -5.68 9.32 -11.49
C VAL A 18 -5.24 10.39 -10.49
N PRO A 19 -6.13 11.33 -10.11
CA PRO A 19 -5.82 12.28 -9.05
C PRO A 19 -5.45 11.57 -7.75
N ALA A 20 -4.53 12.14 -6.98
CA ALA A 20 -4.07 11.54 -5.72
C ALA A 20 -5.23 11.23 -4.75
N ALA A 21 -6.27 12.06 -4.75
CA ALA A 21 -7.45 11.83 -3.93
C ALA A 21 -8.24 10.58 -4.32
N ASP A 22 -8.08 10.11 -5.55
CA ASP A 22 -8.76 8.91 -6.08
C ASP A 22 -7.87 7.67 -6.08
N PHE A 23 -6.64 7.78 -5.61
CA PHE A 23 -5.71 6.66 -5.52
C PHE A 23 -6.20 5.65 -4.49
N ARG A 24 -6.25 4.36 -4.90
CA ARG A 24 -6.74 3.27 -4.04
C ARG A 24 -5.90 2.02 -4.24
N LEU A 25 -5.74 1.24 -3.17
CA LEU A 25 -5.31 -0.14 -3.29
C LEU A 25 -6.47 -0.96 -3.85
N LEU A 26 -6.16 -1.92 -4.69
CA LEU A 26 -7.15 -2.76 -5.36
C LEU A 26 -7.03 -4.19 -4.85
N GLY A 27 -8.00 -4.61 -4.09
CA GLY A 27 -8.16 -5.99 -3.67
C GLY A 27 -9.25 -6.68 -4.47
N THR A 28 -9.73 -7.80 -3.96
CA THR A 28 -10.87 -8.53 -4.52
C THR A 28 -11.87 -8.85 -3.41
N ARG A 29 -13.14 -8.91 -3.77
CA ARG A 29 -14.23 -9.24 -2.85
C ARG A 29 -15.05 -10.38 -3.41
N CYS A 30 -15.30 -11.38 -2.58
CA CYS A 30 -16.16 -12.49 -2.95
C CYS A 30 -17.63 -12.06 -2.95
N THR A 31 -18.33 -12.31 -4.04
CA THR A 31 -19.75 -11.95 -4.16
C THR A 31 -20.65 -12.85 -3.31
N ALA A 32 -20.19 -14.04 -2.91
CA ALA A 32 -20.97 -14.96 -2.09
C ALA A 32 -20.86 -14.68 -0.58
N CYS A 33 -19.64 -14.43 -0.07
CA CYS A 33 -19.41 -14.26 1.37
C CYS A 33 -18.95 -12.87 1.77
N ALA A 34 -18.73 -11.96 0.81
CA ALA A 34 -18.30 -10.58 1.02
C ALA A 34 -16.90 -10.44 1.64
N SER A 35 -16.11 -11.51 1.72
CA SER A 35 -14.72 -11.42 2.17
C SER A 35 -13.88 -10.63 1.19
N VAL A 36 -13.01 -9.77 1.72
CA VAL A 36 -12.12 -8.92 0.94
C VAL A 36 -10.69 -9.43 1.09
N PHE A 37 -9.95 -9.47 0.00
CA PHE A 37 -8.57 -9.98 -0.03
C PHE A 37 -7.63 -8.92 -0.59
N PHE A 38 -6.53 -8.70 0.14
CA PHE A 38 -5.37 -7.94 -0.34
C PHE A 38 -4.10 -8.53 0.29
N PRO A 39 -3.09 -8.93 -0.49
CA PRO A 39 -3.07 -8.92 -1.96
C PRO A 39 -4.26 -9.64 -2.57
N ARG A 40 -4.63 -9.20 -3.77
CA ARG A 40 -5.84 -9.70 -4.42
C ARG A 40 -5.80 -11.20 -4.65
N ALA A 41 -6.92 -11.86 -4.43
CA ALA A 41 -7.12 -13.25 -4.81
C ALA A 41 -7.90 -13.27 -6.12
N ASP A 42 -7.37 -13.96 -7.13
CA ASP A 42 -8.01 -14.05 -8.46
C ASP A 42 -8.41 -15.47 -8.82
N ASP A 43 -7.92 -16.47 -8.07
CA ASP A 43 -8.11 -17.89 -8.38
C ASP A 43 -9.36 -18.49 -7.74
N GLY A 44 -9.84 -17.90 -6.65
CA GLY A 44 -10.98 -18.41 -5.89
C GLY A 44 -11.00 -17.81 -4.49
N CYS A 45 -12.17 -17.88 -3.85
CA CYS A 45 -12.35 -17.38 -2.51
C CYS A 45 -11.55 -18.22 -1.52
N ARG A 46 -10.77 -17.55 -0.66
CA ARG A 46 -9.91 -18.19 0.34
C ARG A 46 -10.59 -18.35 1.71
N ASN A 47 -11.83 -17.92 1.83
CA ASN A 47 -12.58 -18.07 3.07
C ASN A 47 -13.08 -19.51 3.17
N PRO A 48 -12.62 -20.30 4.16
CA PRO A 48 -12.99 -21.71 4.26
C PRO A 48 -14.46 -21.95 4.57
N VAL A 49 -15.17 -20.95 5.08
CA VAL A 49 -16.60 -21.05 5.38
C VAL A 49 -17.49 -20.40 4.32
N CYS A 50 -16.91 -20.02 3.18
CA CYS A 50 -17.67 -19.47 2.06
C CYS A 50 -18.64 -20.54 1.50
N PRO A 51 -19.93 -20.18 1.26
CA PRO A 51 -20.89 -21.13 0.70
C PRO A 51 -20.58 -21.58 -0.73
N GLY A 52 -19.67 -20.87 -1.44
CA GLY A 52 -19.33 -21.16 -2.82
C GLY A 52 -20.29 -20.51 -3.80
N GLY A 53 -19.96 -20.63 -5.09
CA GLY A 53 -20.80 -20.09 -6.16
C GLY A 53 -20.65 -18.60 -6.43
N GLY A 54 -19.77 -17.92 -5.69
CA GLY A 54 -19.47 -16.51 -5.92
C GLY A 54 -18.30 -16.29 -6.86
N GLU A 55 -18.11 -15.06 -7.25
CA GLU A 55 -16.98 -14.60 -8.05
C GLU A 55 -16.15 -13.60 -7.24
N LEU A 56 -14.87 -13.47 -7.59
CA LEU A 56 -13.99 -12.45 -7.01
C LEU A 56 -14.04 -11.23 -7.93
N ALA A 57 -14.58 -10.13 -7.41
CA ALA A 57 -14.66 -8.87 -8.13
C ALA A 57 -13.61 -7.90 -7.58
N GLU A 58 -13.00 -7.11 -8.45
CA GLU A 58 -12.08 -6.05 -8.02
C GLU A 58 -12.79 -5.11 -7.05
N PHE A 59 -12.12 -4.81 -5.95
CA PHE A 59 -12.69 -4.02 -4.87
C PHE A 59 -11.67 -2.98 -4.38
N PRO A 60 -11.95 -1.68 -4.57
CA PRO A 60 -11.07 -0.64 -4.02
C PRO A 60 -11.14 -0.64 -2.50
N LEU A 61 -9.97 -0.69 -1.86
CA LEU A 61 -9.90 -0.65 -0.40
C LEU A 61 -10.12 0.76 0.12
N SER A 62 -10.50 0.88 1.38
CA SER A 62 -10.63 2.17 2.06
C SER A 62 -9.32 2.95 1.95
N PRO A 63 -9.38 4.26 1.62
CA PRO A 63 -8.16 5.06 1.45
C PRO A 63 -7.51 5.47 2.76
N ARG A 64 -8.21 5.34 3.88
CA ARG A 64 -7.73 5.73 5.20
C ARG A 64 -7.84 4.58 6.17
N GLY A 65 -6.90 4.54 7.09
CA GLY A 65 -6.88 3.58 8.17
C GLY A 65 -6.12 4.14 9.36
N ARG A 66 -5.85 3.29 10.33
CA ARG A 66 -5.09 3.67 11.53
C ARG A 66 -3.84 2.82 11.65
N VAL A 67 -2.77 3.44 12.10
CA VAL A 67 -1.52 2.73 12.35
C VAL A 67 -1.76 1.64 13.39
N TRP A 68 -1.51 0.40 13.00
CA TRP A 68 -1.55 -0.76 13.87
C TRP A 68 -0.18 -1.05 14.44
N SER A 69 0.87 -0.90 13.63
CA SER A 69 2.26 -1.05 14.02
C SER A 69 3.15 -0.33 13.02
N TYR A 70 4.39 -0.06 13.41
CA TYR A 70 5.37 0.55 12.52
C TYR A 70 6.77 0.18 12.96
N THR A 71 7.71 0.23 12.02
CA THR A 71 9.13 -0.01 12.29
C THR A 71 9.98 0.69 11.23
N ASP A 72 11.29 0.77 11.47
CA ASP A 72 12.22 1.25 10.47
C ASP A 72 13.11 0.11 9.97
N GLY A 73 13.40 0.12 8.67
CA GLY A 73 14.30 -0.84 8.03
C GLY A 73 15.70 -0.26 7.96
N ARG A 74 16.60 -0.71 8.84
CA ARG A 74 17.92 -0.13 9.00
C ARG A 74 19.03 -0.81 8.20
N TYR A 75 18.71 -1.92 7.54
CA TYR A 75 19.68 -2.60 6.70
C TYR A 75 19.05 -2.99 5.37
N ARG A 76 19.91 -3.09 4.36
CA ARG A 76 19.45 -3.38 3.01
C ARG A 76 18.96 -4.82 2.90
N PRO A 77 17.70 -5.03 2.44
CA PRO A 77 17.23 -6.39 2.17
C PRO A 77 18.05 -7.03 1.04
N PRO A 78 18.26 -8.34 1.07
CA PRO A 78 18.92 -9.04 -0.01
C PRO A 78 18.06 -9.09 -1.27
N ALA A 79 18.70 -9.39 -2.42
CA ALA A 79 17.97 -9.62 -3.66
C ALA A 79 16.86 -10.68 -3.44
N PRO A 80 15.71 -10.55 -4.09
CA PRO A 80 15.40 -9.69 -5.26
C PRO A 80 14.90 -8.28 -4.93
N TYR A 81 15.09 -7.79 -3.70
CA TYR A 81 14.70 -6.42 -3.38
C TYR A 81 15.47 -5.42 -4.27
N VAL A 82 14.72 -4.49 -4.89
CA VAL A 82 15.31 -3.53 -5.82
C VAL A 82 15.98 -2.40 -5.06
N SER A 83 17.30 -2.30 -5.16
CA SER A 83 18.07 -1.21 -4.59
C SER A 83 19.41 -1.10 -5.30
N ASP A 84 20.02 0.09 -5.27
CA ASP A 84 21.36 0.30 -5.77
C ASP A 84 22.36 -0.21 -4.72
N PRO A 85 23.14 -1.29 -5.02
CA PRO A 85 24.07 -1.83 -4.04
C PRO A 85 25.26 -0.92 -3.72
N GLU A 86 25.54 0.07 -4.56
CA GLU A 86 26.63 1.01 -4.36
C GLU A 86 26.22 2.26 -3.59
N ALA A 87 24.90 2.54 -3.51
CA ALA A 87 24.39 3.67 -2.75
C ALA A 87 24.36 3.35 -1.26
N PRO A 88 24.62 4.34 -0.39
CA PRO A 88 24.41 4.16 1.06
C PRO A 88 22.96 3.76 1.34
N TRP A 89 22.77 2.82 2.26
CA TRP A 89 21.43 2.43 2.66
C TRP A 89 20.83 3.48 3.59
N GLU A 90 19.69 4.02 3.19
CA GLU A 90 18.92 4.93 4.04
C GLU A 90 17.77 4.16 4.68
N PRO A 91 17.59 4.25 6.02
CA PRO A 91 16.46 3.58 6.66
C PRO A 91 15.14 4.07 6.08
N TYR A 92 14.22 3.14 5.89
CA TYR A 92 12.85 3.44 5.49
C TYR A 92 11.89 3.04 6.61
N THR A 93 10.75 3.69 6.65
CA THR A 93 9.73 3.40 7.66
C THR A 93 8.66 2.51 7.05
N LEU A 94 8.39 1.37 7.69
CA LEU A 94 7.28 0.48 7.35
C LEU A 94 6.11 0.74 8.28
N VAL A 95 4.92 0.74 7.73
CA VAL A 95 3.68 0.97 8.48
C VAL A 95 2.71 -0.16 8.21
N ALA A 96 2.19 -0.76 9.26
CA ALA A 96 1.07 -1.69 9.18
C ALA A 96 -0.19 -0.92 9.52
N VAL A 97 -1.13 -0.85 8.58
CA VAL A 97 -2.33 -0.02 8.69
C VAL A 97 -3.56 -0.91 8.77
N GLU A 98 -4.36 -0.70 9.81
CA GLU A 98 -5.63 -1.39 9.97
C GLU A 98 -6.71 -0.65 9.19
N LEU A 99 -7.37 -1.39 8.29
CA LEU A 99 -8.53 -0.95 7.56
C LEU A 99 -9.75 -1.61 8.21
N ALA A 100 -10.45 -0.85 9.05
CA ALA A 100 -11.54 -1.40 9.87
C ALA A 100 -12.70 -1.94 9.02
N ALA A 101 -13.05 -1.24 7.94
CA ALA A 101 -14.17 -1.64 7.07
C ALA A 101 -13.91 -2.99 6.40
N GLU A 102 -12.67 -3.26 6.01
CA GLU A 102 -12.28 -4.51 5.34
C GLU A 102 -11.77 -5.56 6.34
N ALA A 103 -11.63 -5.19 7.61
CA ALA A 103 -11.12 -6.05 8.69
C ALA A 103 -9.76 -6.67 8.36
N MET A 104 -8.83 -5.83 7.90
CA MET A 104 -7.48 -6.28 7.51
C MET A 104 -6.40 -5.28 7.89
N VAL A 105 -5.17 -5.74 7.90
CA VAL A 105 -3.97 -4.91 8.09
C VAL A 105 -3.16 -4.96 6.80
N VAL A 106 -2.80 -3.79 6.27
CA VAL A 106 -2.03 -3.66 5.04
C VAL A 106 -0.70 -3.00 5.32
N LEU A 107 0.38 -3.64 4.87
CA LEU A 107 1.73 -3.08 4.99
C LEU A 107 2.03 -2.13 3.85
N GLY A 108 2.82 -1.11 4.13
CA GLY A 108 3.37 -0.23 3.12
C GLY A 108 4.47 0.64 3.71
N GLN A 109 5.23 1.29 2.85
CA GLN A 109 6.22 2.25 3.33
C GLN A 109 5.54 3.57 3.67
N ALA A 110 6.09 4.29 4.64
CA ALA A 110 5.66 5.65 4.90
C ALA A 110 6.07 6.56 3.74
N ALA A 111 5.30 7.61 3.50
CA ALA A 111 5.62 8.60 2.48
C ALA A 111 6.97 9.26 2.76
N PRO A 112 7.67 9.76 1.71
CA PRO A 112 8.94 10.44 1.92
C PRO A 112 8.85 11.55 2.98
N GLY A 113 9.82 11.58 3.87
CA GLY A 113 9.86 12.54 4.97
C GLY A 113 9.13 12.12 6.23
N VAL A 114 8.32 11.08 6.17
CA VAL A 114 7.62 10.54 7.35
C VAL A 114 8.53 9.53 8.05
N THR A 115 8.73 9.72 9.33
CA THR A 115 9.59 8.85 10.15
C THR A 115 8.78 8.23 11.29
N THR A 116 9.41 7.33 12.03
CA THR A 116 8.78 6.75 13.23
C THR A 116 8.41 7.81 14.28
N ALA A 117 9.09 8.96 14.26
CA ALA A 117 8.75 10.08 15.17
C ALA A 117 7.39 10.71 14.85
N ASP A 118 6.91 10.56 13.62
CA ASP A 118 5.63 11.12 13.16
C ASP A 118 4.46 10.15 13.37
N LEU A 119 4.73 8.94 13.84
CA LEU A 119 3.75 7.87 13.91
C LEU A 119 3.53 7.41 15.36
N ALA A 120 2.30 7.03 15.64
CA ALA A 120 1.93 6.33 16.87
C ALA A 120 0.81 5.37 16.54
N VAL A 121 0.66 4.30 17.32
CA VAL A 121 -0.48 3.38 17.18
C VAL A 121 -1.78 4.18 17.31
N GLY A 122 -2.68 4.02 16.33
CA GLY A 122 -3.94 4.75 16.27
C GLY A 122 -3.90 6.02 15.42
N THR A 123 -2.72 6.46 14.97
CA THR A 123 -2.61 7.61 14.07
C THR A 123 -3.38 7.33 12.77
N GLU A 124 -4.24 8.26 12.36
CA GLU A 124 -4.94 8.15 11.09
C GLU A 124 -3.99 8.44 9.94
N VAL A 125 -3.97 7.53 8.97
CA VAL A 125 -3.13 7.63 7.78
C VAL A 125 -3.96 7.43 6.53
N GLU A 126 -3.46 7.93 5.41
CA GLU A 126 -4.10 7.76 4.10
C GLU A 126 -3.10 7.20 3.09
N VAL A 127 -3.63 6.44 2.12
CA VAL A 127 -2.82 5.90 1.04
C VAL A 127 -2.57 6.98 -0.01
N VAL A 128 -1.33 7.03 -0.50
CA VAL A 128 -0.92 7.96 -1.56
C VAL A 128 -0.03 7.23 -2.55
N PRO A 129 0.05 7.70 -3.81
CA PRO A 129 1.02 7.16 -4.75
C PRO A 129 2.44 7.37 -4.23
N GLY A 130 3.31 6.40 -4.51
CA GLY A 130 4.71 6.48 -4.14
C GLY A 130 5.63 5.97 -5.22
N VAL A 131 6.92 6.18 -5.03
CA VAL A 131 7.97 5.69 -5.91
C VAL A 131 8.89 4.81 -5.07
N LEU A 132 9.07 3.56 -5.50
CA LEU A 132 9.97 2.64 -4.81
C LEU A 132 11.41 2.86 -5.25
N ASP A 133 11.64 3.01 -6.54
CA ASP A 133 12.97 3.16 -7.13
C ASP A 133 12.87 3.81 -8.51
N GLU A 134 13.98 4.36 -8.96
CA GLU A 134 14.09 4.98 -10.29
C GLU A 134 15.41 4.56 -10.94
N ASP A 135 15.36 4.33 -12.24
CA ASP A 135 16.54 4.14 -13.07
C ASP A 135 16.42 5.01 -14.34
N ASP A 136 17.34 4.83 -15.30
CA ASP A 136 17.34 5.64 -16.52
C ASP A 136 16.13 5.40 -17.42
N GLU A 137 15.47 4.26 -17.27
CA GLU A 137 14.35 3.83 -18.14
C GLU A 137 13.00 3.78 -17.42
N HIS A 138 13.02 3.57 -16.10
CA HIS A 138 11.82 3.29 -15.33
C HIS A 138 11.70 4.13 -14.07
N ILE A 139 10.47 4.45 -13.72
CA ILE A 139 10.07 4.90 -12.39
C ILE A 139 9.18 3.80 -11.83
N TRP A 140 9.65 3.08 -10.80
CA TRP A 140 8.91 1.99 -10.20
C TRP A 140 7.92 2.53 -9.19
N THR A 141 6.63 2.45 -9.51
CA THR A 141 5.57 3.03 -8.68
C THR A 141 5.04 2.03 -7.66
N THR A 142 4.61 2.55 -6.53
CA THR A 142 4.07 1.79 -5.42
C THR A 142 3.06 2.65 -4.65
N TRP A 143 2.69 2.22 -3.45
CA TRP A 143 1.87 3.03 -2.56
C TRP A 143 2.66 3.37 -1.31
N ASN A 144 2.30 4.50 -0.71
CA ASN A 144 2.81 4.92 0.59
C ASN A 144 1.65 5.26 1.52
N TRP A 145 1.94 5.29 2.80
CA TRP A 145 1.03 5.76 3.82
C TRP A 145 1.56 7.06 4.41
N ARG A 146 0.69 8.04 4.58
CA ARG A 146 1.07 9.29 5.24
C ARG A 146 0.01 9.68 6.28
N PRO A 147 0.41 10.37 7.38
CA PRO A 147 -0.55 10.88 8.34
C PRO A 147 -1.53 11.84 7.68
N VAL A 148 -2.80 11.72 8.06
CA VAL A 148 -3.82 12.66 7.61
C VAL A 148 -3.61 13.98 8.33
N VAL A 149 -3.48 15.05 7.54
CA VAL A 149 -3.36 16.40 8.10
C VAL A 149 -4.75 16.90 8.41
N ARG A 150 -5.03 17.13 9.69
CA ARG A 150 -6.26 17.79 10.13
C ARG A 150 -5.98 19.27 10.25
N GLU A 151 -6.79 20.08 9.57
CA GLU A 151 -6.75 21.51 9.81
C GLU A 151 -7.23 21.77 11.24
N GLU A 152 -6.37 22.38 12.06
CA GLU A 152 -6.79 22.84 13.37
C GLU A 152 -7.77 23.99 13.17
N ARG A 153 -8.99 23.78 13.61
CA ARG A 153 -9.94 24.89 13.72
C ARG A 153 -9.59 25.67 14.98
N SER A 154 -9.04 26.82 14.75
CA SER A 154 -8.86 27.79 15.83
C SER A 154 -10.21 28.37 16.25
#